data_f9ec428dba4a8cd4e86782944180a61e
#
_entry.id   f9ec428dba4a8cd4e86782944180a61e
#
_cell.length_a   1.000
_cell.length_b   1.000
_cell.length_c   1.000
_cell.angle_alpha   90.00
_cell.angle_beta   90.00
_cell.angle_gamma   90.00
#
_symmetry.space_group_name_H-M   'P 1'
#
loop_
_entity.id
_entity.type
_entity.pdbx_description
1 polymer ?
#
loop_
_entity_poly.entity_id
_entity_poly.type
_entity_poly.pdbx_seq_one_letter_code
_entity_poly.pdbx_strand_id
1 'polypeptide(L)'
;ILVCTASLSICGIVTQINTGGKIDSTLIEFLLNYIVINIFTVLLSVYFIEEMIEKYKMKEKLQRAEKFYIASELAASIAHEIHNPLTTVHGFTQLLNEKHASKLSQDQYLEIMLIEMQQIQSTINNYLSLTKPQNTLKEKIDINHILNQVKDTISPLALSYKVEIKQNSTDSFYINGDPEKFKLCLNNIIQNGIEAMKNGGLLQINIQKVKGNIIIDIIDSGIGMSSQQIKRIALPFYSTTEKGTGLGTMIAYSIIRELNGDIEIESELGKGTRFSISIPC
;
A
#
# COMPACT_ATOMS: atom_id res chain seq x y z
N ILE A 1 -24.91 -25.86 -13.84
CA ILE A 1 -25.77 -26.91 -13.22
C ILE A 1 -27.24 -26.64 -13.57
N LEU A 2 -27.82 -25.46 -13.23
CA LEU A 2 -29.22 -25.11 -13.54
C LEU A 2 -29.61 -25.27 -15.01
N VAL A 3 -28.75 -24.85 -15.92
CA VAL A 3 -29.00 -25.01 -17.39
C VAL A 3 -28.99 -26.47 -17.81
N CYS A 4 -28.11 -27.29 -17.26
CA CYS A 4 -28.05 -28.72 -17.60
C CYS A 4 -29.26 -29.50 -17.05
N THR A 5 -29.74 -29.19 -15.84
CA THR A 5 -30.90 -29.82 -15.24
C THR A 5 -32.19 -29.40 -15.95
N ALA A 6 -32.30 -28.14 -16.37
CA ALA A 6 -33.42 -27.65 -17.18
C ALA A 6 -33.49 -28.33 -18.54
N SER A 7 -32.36 -28.51 -19.25
CA SER A 7 -32.30 -29.15 -20.55
C SER A 7 -32.67 -30.64 -20.50
N LEU A 8 -32.26 -31.38 -19.46
CA LEU A 8 -32.62 -32.78 -19.24
C LEU A 8 -34.13 -32.94 -18.97
N SER A 9 -34.73 -32.05 -18.18
CA SER A 9 -36.16 -32.10 -17.86
C SER A 9 -37.02 -31.74 -19.06
N ILE A 10 -36.62 -30.73 -19.86
CA ILE A 10 -37.30 -30.37 -21.10
C ILE A 10 -37.21 -31.52 -22.12
N CYS A 11 -36.07 -32.17 -22.25
CA CYS A 11 -35.88 -33.30 -23.14
C CYS A 11 -36.77 -34.49 -22.74
N GLY A 12 -36.90 -34.78 -21.43
CA GLY A 12 -37.80 -35.81 -20.92
C GLY A 12 -39.28 -35.53 -21.23
N ILE A 13 -39.73 -34.29 -21.07
CA ILE A 13 -41.10 -33.86 -21.39
C ILE A 13 -41.38 -33.95 -22.89
N VAL A 14 -40.46 -33.46 -23.71
CA VAL A 14 -40.58 -33.48 -25.20
C VAL A 14 -40.67 -34.94 -25.74
N THR A 15 -39.86 -35.84 -25.18
CA THR A 15 -39.91 -37.28 -25.58
C THR A 15 -41.22 -37.93 -25.21
N GLN A 16 -41.81 -37.62 -24.06
CA GLN A 16 -43.06 -38.20 -23.60
C GLN A 16 -44.28 -37.65 -24.35
N ILE A 17 -44.30 -36.38 -24.72
CA ILE A 17 -45.33 -35.77 -25.58
C ILE A 17 -45.26 -36.37 -26.98
N ASN A 18 -44.06 -36.63 -27.52
CA ASN A 18 -43.86 -37.14 -28.85
C ASN A 18 -44.24 -38.63 -28.98
N THR A 19 -44.29 -39.38 -27.87
CA THR A 19 -44.72 -40.80 -27.83
C THR A 19 -46.24 -40.98 -27.60
N GLY A 20 -47.02 -39.88 -27.57
CA GLY A 20 -48.49 -39.96 -27.45
C GLY A 20 -48.99 -40.44 -26.08
N GLY A 21 -48.13 -40.38 -25.06
CA GLY A 21 -48.48 -40.80 -23.68
C GLY A 21 -49.41 -39.80 -22.99
N LYS A 22 -50.39 -40.32 -22.23
CA LYS A 22 -51.19 -39.48 -21.31
C LYS A 22 -50.29 -38.90 -20.25
N ILE A 23 -50.54 -37.65 -19.83
CA ILE A 23 -49.89 -37.03 -18.66
C ILE A 23 -50.22 -37.89 -17.47
N ASP A 24 -49.26 -38.63 -16.96
CA ASP A 24 -49.41 -39.50 -15.81
C ASP A 24 -49.11 -38.74 -14.52
N SER A 25 -49.73 -39.14 -13.38
CA SER A 25 -49.51 -38.55 -12.07
C SER A 25 -48.03 -38.49 -11.68
N THR A 26 -47.26 -39.46 -12.12
CA THR A 26 -45.80 -39.53 -11.87
C THR A 26 -45.02 -38.39 -12.54
N LEU A 27 -45.45 -37.92 -13.70
CA LEU A 27 -44.83 -36.78 -14.40
C LEU A 27 -45.12 -35.47 -13.65
N ILE A 28 -46.34 -35.33 -13.15
CA ILE A 28 -46.73 -34.14 -12.35
C ILE A 28 -45.92 -34.07 -11.07
N GLU A 29 -45.77 -35.18 -10.35
CA GLU A 29 -44.93 -35.22 -9.13
C GLU A 29 -43.45 -34.89 -9.44
N PHE A 30 -42.91 -35.41 -10.53
CA PHE A 30 -41.55 -35.10 -10.93
C PHE A 30 -41.37 -33.61 -11.24
N LEU A 31 -42.30 -32.98 -11.96
CA LEU A 31 -42.26 -31.54 -12.26
C LEU A 31 -42.38 -30.68 -11.01
N LEU A 32 -43.26 -31.05 -10.07
CA LEU A 32 -43.42 -30.36 -8.80
C LEU A 32 -42.14 -30.43 -7.97
N ASN A 33 -41.54 -31.59 -7.82
CA ASN A 33 -40.27 -31.78 -7.12
C ASN A 33 -39.14 -30.99 -7.78
N TYR A 34 -39.07 -30.96 -9.13
CA TYR A 34 -38.12 -30.19 -9.85
C TYR A 34 -38.25 -28.68 -9.61
N ILE A 35 -39.47 -28.14 -9.59
CA ILE A 35 -39.77 -26.75 -9.32
C ILE A 35 -39.34 -26.40 -7.85
N VAL A 36 -39.69 -27.24 -6.89
CA VAL A 36 -39.34 -27.06 -5.49
C VAL A 36 -37.81 -27.01 -5.30
N ILE A 37 -37.09 -27.96 -5.90
CA ILE A 37 -35.63 -28.00 -5.81
C ILE A 37 -35.00 -26.73 -6.43
N ASN A 38 -35.52 -26.28 -7.59
CA ASN A 38 -34.99 -25.06 -8.20
C ASN A 38 -35.28 -23.81 -7.38
N ILE A 39 -36.47 -23.66 -6.81
CA ILE A 39 -36.79 -22.56 -5.91
C ILE A 39 -35.85 -22.58 -4.71
N PHE A 40 -35.69 -23.76 -4.08
CA PHE A 40 -34.77 -23.90 -2.95
C PHE A 40 -33.32 -23.53 -3.27
N THR A 41 -32.80 -23.98 -4.42
CA THR A 41 -31.43 -23.66 -4.84
C THR A 41 -31.25 -22.16 -5.13
N VAL A 42 -32.26 -21.50 -5.70
CA VAL A 42 -32.24 -20.04 -5.93
C VAL A 42 -32.24 -19.31 -4.61
N LEU A 43 -33.14 -19.65 -3.69
CA LEU A 43 -33.23 -19.03 -2.36
C LEU A 43 -31.92 -19.21 -1.57
N LEU A 44 -31.34 -20.40 -1.62
CA LEU A 44 -30.06 -20.70 -0.99
C LEU A 44 -28.91 -19.87 -1.60
N SER A 45 -28.90 -19.73 -2.92
CA SER A 45 -27.90 -18.92 -3.62
C SER A 45 -28.02 -17.43 -3.26
N VAL A 46 -29.25 -16.92 -3.20
CA VAL A 46 -29.49 -15.51 -2.78
C VAL A 46 -29.03 -15.31 -1.35
N TYR A 47 -29.36 -16.22 -0.44
CA TYR A 47 -28.92 -16.16 0.95
C TYR A 47 -27.38 -16.09 1.08
N PHE A 48 -26.67 -16.98 0.37
CA PHE A 48 -25.19 -16.94 0.41
C PHE A 48 -24.60 -15.67 -0.21
N ILE A 49 -25.21 -15.13 -1.27
CA ILE A 49 -24.77 -13.87 -1.87
C ILE A 49 -24.97 -12.71 -0.89
N GLU A 50 -26.12 -12.63 -0.21
CA GLU A 50 -26.38 -11.61 0.80
C GLU A 50 -25.41 -11.71 1.97
N GLU A 51 -25.16 -12.91 2.47
CA GLU A 51 -24.18 -13.13 3.55
C GLU A 51 -22.76 -12.72 3.14
N MET A 52 -22.35 -13.04 1.89
CA MET A 52 -21.07 -12.59 1.37
C MET A 52 -20.98 -11.06 1.25
N ILE A 53 -22.04 -10.41 0.78
CA ILE A 53 -22.08 -8.93 0.66
C ILE A 53 -22.01 -8.29 2.05
N GLU A 54 -22.73 -8.81 3.04
CA GLU A 54 -22.66 -8.31 4.41
C GLU A 54 -21.26 -8.47 5.03
N LYS A 55 -20.65 -9.63 4.87
CA LYS A 55 -19.28 -9.88 5.34
C LYS A 55 -18.29 -8.93 4.67
N TYR A 56 -18.44 -8.69 3.36
CA TYR A 56 -17.59 -7.75 2.63
C TYR A 56 -17.74 -6.30 3.14
N LYS A 57 -18.99 -5.84 3.31
CA LYS A 57 -19.30 -4.52 3.87
C LYS A 57 -18.78 -4.36 5.32
N MET A 58 -18.90 -5.41 6.13
CA MET A 58 -18.40 -5.40 7.51
C MET A 58 -16.88 -5.30 7.53
N LYS A 59 -16.19 -6.07 6.67
CA LYS A 59 -14.73 -6.01 6.54
C LYS A 59 -14.26 -4.60 6.13
N GLU A 60 -14.95 -3.98 5.17
CA GLU A 60 -14.64 -2.62 4.73
C GLU A 60 -14.85 -1.58 5.85
N LYS A 61 -15.96 -1.69 6.61
CA LYS A 61 -16.21 -0.83 7.77
C LYS A 61 -15.15 -1.00 8.85
N LEU A 62 -14.74 -2.23 9.14
CA LEU A 62 -13.68 -2.51 10.11
C LEU A 62 -12.35 -1.89 9.69
N GLN A 63 -11.96 -2.06 8.44
CA GLN A 63 -10.73 -1.45 7.90
C GLN A 63 -10.77 0.09 7.96
N ARG A 64 -11.93 0.69 7.67
CA ARG A 64 -12.10 2.16 7.79
C ARG A 64 -12.01 2.61 9.25
N ALA A 65 -12.65 1.87 10.17
CA ALA A 65 -12.60 2.18 11.59
C ALA A 65 -11.19 2.04 12.15
N GLU A 66 -10.45 1.00 11.76
CA GLU A 66 -9.05 0.79 12.14
C GLU A 66 -8.16 1.94 11.64
N LYS A 67 -8.30 2.33 10.37
CA LYS A 67 -7.57 3.48 9.79
C LYS A 67 -7.90 4.78 10.53
N PHE A 68 -9.19 5.01 10.84
CA PHE A 68 -9.60 6.20 11.58
C PHE A 68 -9.08 6.19 13.02
N TYR A 69 -9.09 5.03 13.69
CA TYR A 69 -8.52 4.87 15.03
C TYR A 69 -7.02 5.20 15.03
N ILE A 70 -6.25 4.59 14.11
CA ILE A 70 -4.83 4.88 13.94
C ILE A 70 -4.62 6.38 13.68
N ALA A 71 -5.37 6.98 12.75
CA ALA A 71 -5.25 8.40 12.44
C ALA A 71 -5.56 9.31 13.64
N SER A 72 -6.55 8.96 14.47
CA SER A 72 -6.90 9.74 15.67
C SER A 72 -5.84 9.61 16.78
N GLU A 73 -5.28 8.43 16.97
CA GLU A 73 -4.17 8.20 17.90
C GLU A 73 -2.91 8.96 17.47
N LEU A 74 -2.68 9.06 16.16
CA LEU A 74 -1.55 9.77 15.57
C LEU A 74 -1.70 11.30 15.60
N ALA A 75 -2.92 11.84 15.70
CA ALA A 75 -3.17 13.28 15.52
C ALA A 75 -2.38 14.16 16.49
N ALA A 76 -2.26 13.76 17.75
CA ALA A 76 -1.51 14.51 18.75
C ALA A 76 0.00 14.53 18.46
N SER A 77 0.55 13.41 18.01
CA SER A 77 1.95 13.30 17.66
C SER A 77 2.29 14.06 16.37
N ILE A 78 1.41 14.01 15.39
CA ILE A 78 1.56 14.75 14.14
C ILE A 78 1.51 16.26 14.39
N ALA A 79 0.59 16.70 15.27
CA ALA A 79 0.57 18.10 15.68
C ALA A 79 1.90 18.54 16.29
N HIS A 80 2.53 17.69 17.12
CA HIS A 80 3.85 17.95 17.68
C HIS A 80 4.95 17.95 16.62
N GLU A 81 4.92 17.01 15.67
CA GLU A 81 5.88 16.93 14.56
C GLU A 81 5.76 18.08 13.54
N ILE A 82 4.57 18.65 13.38
CA ILE A 82 4.36 19.87 12.58
C ILE A 82 4.81 21.12 13.37
N HIS A 83 4.55 21.16 14.68
CA HIS A 83 4.87 22.31 15.51
C HIS A 83 6.38 22.53 15.64
N ASN A 84 7.19 21.46 15.69
CA ASN A 84 8.65 21.54 15.82
C ASN A 84 9.30 22.31 14.65
N PRO A 85 9.16 21.89 13.37
CA PRO A 85 9.72 22.60 12.25
C PRO A 85 9.10 23.99 12.06
N LEU A 86 7.79 24.16 12.39
CA LEU A 86 7.14 25.47 12.37
C LEU A 86 7.79 26.45 13.34
N THR A 87 8.16 25.99 14.54
CA THR A 87 8.90 26.79 15.55
C THR A 87 10.27 27.20 15.01
N THR A 88 10.97 26.29 14.32
CA THR A 88 12.26 26.59 13.68
C THR A 88 12.11 27.65 12.58
N VAL A 89 11.13 27.50 11.70
CA VAL A 89 10.82 28.46 10.63
C VAL A 89 10.49 29.84 11.24
N HIS A 90 9.65 29.86 12.28
CA HIS A 90 9.29 31.09 12.97
C HIS A 90 10.52 31.77 13.61
N GLY A 91 11.40 31.01 14.26
CA GLY A 91 12.63 31.55 14.86
C GLY A 91 13.56 32.18 13.81
N PHE A 92 13.80 31.50 12.69
CA PHE A 92 14.62 32.07 11.61
C PHE A 92 13.95 33.28 10.93
N THR A 93 12.64 33.32 10.83
CA THR A 93 11.90 34.50 10.34
C THR A 93 12.13 35.71 11.27
N GLN A 94 12.14 35.51 12.59
CA GLN A 94 12.45 36.57 13.55
C GLN A 94 13.90 37.08 13.39
N LEU A 95 14.88 36.15 13.25
CA LEU A 95 16.29 36.53 13.03
C LEU A 95 16.49 37.28 11.70
N LEU A 96 15.76 36.93 10.65
CA LEU A 96 15.79 37.69 9.39
C LEU A 96 15.23 39.10 9.51
N ASN A 97 14.26 39.30 10.38
CA ASN A 97 13.63 40.60 10.64
C ASN A 97 14.54 41.52 11.50
N GLU A 98 15.48 40.95 12.24
CA GLU A 98 16.52 41.71 12.98
C GLU A 98 17.57 42.21 12.00
N LYS A 99 17.75 43.54 11.91
CA LYS A 99 18.60 44.25 10.90
C LYS A 99 20.10 43.91 10.93
N HIS A 100 20.55 42.91 11.67
CA HIS A 100 21.95 42.58 11.89
C HIS A 100 22.45 41.30 11.22
N ALA A 101 21.58 40.57 10.48
CA ALA A 101 22.02 39.35 9.77
C ALA A 101 22.86 39.72 8.54
N SER A 102 24.06 39.15 8.41
CA SER A 102 24.85 39.23 7.16
C SER A 102 24.11 38.56 6.02
N LYS A 103 24.36 38.96 4.75
CA LYS A 103 23.74 38.36 3.58
C LYS A 103 23.96 36.85 3.50
N LEU A 104 25.17 36.39 3.87
CA LEU A 104 25.50 34.97 3.91
C LEU A 104 24.67 34.19 4.96
N SER A 105 24.41 34.80 6.11
CA SER A 105 23.53 34.23 7.15
C SER A 105 22.07 34.19 6.70
N GLN A 106 21.63 35.18 5.93
CA GLN A 106 20.26 35.21 5.39
C GLN A 106 19.99 34.06 4.41
N ASP A 107 20.93 33.78 3.49
CA ASP A 107 20.80 32.67 2.54
C ASP A 107 20.76 31.30 3.28
N GLN A 108 21.59 31.13 4.31
CA GLN A 108 21.57 29.91 5.15
C GLN A 108 20.26 29.76 5.91
N TYR A 109 19.70 30.83 6.45
CA TYR A 109 18.42 30.79 7.18
C TYR A 109 17.27 30.42 6.25
N LEU A 110 17.25 30.96 5.02
CA LEU A 110 16.26 30.64 4.01
C LEU A 110 16.35 29.17 3.58
N GLU A 111 17.54 28.62 3.43
CA GLU A 111 17.75 27.21 3.10
C GLU A 111 17.22 26.28 4.19
N ILE A 112 17.52 26.58 5.47
CA ILE A 112 17.00 25.81 6.60
C ILE A 112 15.47 25.89 6.64
N MET A 113 14.89 27.07 6.46
CA MET A 113 13.44 27.26 6.46
C MET A 113 12.77 26.45 5.34
N LEU A 114 13.36 26.40 4.15
CA LEU A 114 12.85 25.59 3.04
C LEU A 114 12.87 24.10 3.35
N ILE A 115 13.93 23.60 3.96
CA ILE A 115 14.04 22.19 4.39
C ILE A 115 12.95 21.88 5.43
N GLU A 116 12.76 22.72 6.44
CA GLU A 116 11.74 22.50 7.47
C GLU A 116 10.31 22.55 6.90
N MET A 117 10.03 23.45 5.95
CA MET A 117 8.75 23.49 5.24
C MET A 117 8.49 22.23 4.41
N GLN A 118 9.51 21.68 3.74
CA GLN A 118 9.40 20.42 3.03
C GLN A 118 9.10 19.26 3.97
N GLN A 119 9.69 19.27 5.17
CA GLN A 119 9.41 18.27 6.20
C GLN A 119 7.96 18.34 6.67
N ILE A 120 7.42 19.55 6.92
CA ILE A 120 5.99 19.74 7.26
C ILE A 120 5.10 19.17 6.16
N GLN A 121 5.40 19.49 4.90
CA GLN A 121 4.60 19.03 3.77
C GLN A 121 4.63 17.49 3.64
N SER A 122 5.78 16.88 3.84
CA SER A 122 5.93 15.41 3.87
C SER A 122 5.09 14.78 4.98
N THR A 123 5.16 15.31 6.21
CA THR A 123 4.39 14.83 7.36
C THR A 123 2.89 14.91 7.09
N ILE A 124 2.39 16.03 6.54
CA ILE A 124 0.98 16.20 6.18
C ILE A 124 0.56 15.21 5.08
N ASN A 125 1.36 15.04 4.02
CA ASN A 125 1.05 14.10 2.94
C ASN A 125 1.00 12.66 3.44
N ASN A 126 1.92 12.28 4.31
CA ASN A 126 1.95 10.98 4.95
C ASN A 126 0.67 10.73 5.77
N TYR A 127 0.23 11.70 6.56
CA TYR A 127 -1.01 11.60 7.33
C TYR A 127 -2.26 11.50 6.44
N LEU A 128 -2.36 12.35 5.42
CA LEU A 128 -3.47 12.32 4.48
C LEU A 128 -3.57 10.99 3.73
N SER A 129 -2.45 10.34 3.46
CA SER A 129 -2.44 9.02 2.79
C SER A 129 -3.09 7.92 3.64
N LEU A 130 -3.03 8.03 4.97
CA LEU A 130 -3.68 7.10 5.90
C LEU A 130 -5.19 7.32 6.01
N THR A 131 -5.64 8.58 5.84
CA THR A 131 -7.04 8.98 6.10
C THR A 131 -7.91 9.00 4.85
N LYS A 132 -7.34 9.12 3.66
CA LYS A 132 -8.11 9.18 2.40
C LYS A 132 -8.94 7.90 2.20
N PRO A 133 -10.25 8.04 1.90
CA PRO A 133 -11.09 6.88 1.55
C PRO A 133 -10.58 6.20 0.27
N GLN A 134 -10.79 4.88 0.18
CA GLN A 134 -10.31 4.00 -0.90
C GLN A 134 -11.03 4.19 -2.26
N ASN A 135 -11.43 5.41 -2.62
CA ASN A 135 -12.15 5.66 -3.87
C ASN A 135 -11.25 5.94 -5.09
N THR A 136 -9.99 5.57 -5.03
CA THR A 136 -9.09 5.70 -6.19
C THR A 136 -9.32 4.54 -7.16
N LEU A 137 -9.55 4.88 -8.43
CA LEU A 137 -9.60 3.94 -9.53
C LEU A 137 -8.31 3.13 -9.54
N LYS A 138 -8.43 1.81 -9.45
CA LYS A 138 -7.27 0.93 -9.62
C LYS A 138 -6.85 0.97 -11.07
N GLU A 139 -5.63 1.39 -11.32
CA GLU A 139 -5.03 1.46 -12.65
C GLU A 139 -3.94 0.40 -12.80
N LYS A 140 -3.63 0.09 -14.05
CA LYS A 140 -2.48 -0.75 -14.38
C LYS A 140 -1.20 0.08 -14.26
N ILE A 141 -0.38 -0.22 -13.26
CA ILE A 141 0.85 0.50 -12.92
C ILE A 141 2.04 -0.21 -13.54
N ASP A 142 2.85 0.52 -14.30
CA ASP A 142 4.19 0.08 -14.69
C ASP A 142 5.18 0.39 -13.55
N ILE A 143 5.73 -0.65 -12.94
CA ILE A 143 6.63 -0.53 -11.78
C ILE A 143 7.90 0.23 -12.14
N ASN A 144 8.48 -0.02 -13.33
CA ASN A 144 9.69 0.67 -13.76
C ASN A 144 9.45 2.16 -13.98
N HIS A 145 8.28 2.53 -14.50
CA HIS A 145 7.91 3.93 -14.66
C HIS A 145 7.84 4.65 -13.31
N ILE A 146 7.17 4.04 -12.31
CA ILE A 146 7.10 4.61 -10.96
C ILE A 146 8.49 4.68 -10.30
N LEU A 147 9.31 3.63 -10.42
CA LEU A 147 10.67 3.66 -9.88
C LEU A 147 11.53 4.76 -10.49
N ASN A 148 11.39 5.04 -11.77
CA ASN A 148 12.12 6.16 -12.39
C ASN A 148 11.66 7.51 -11.81
N GLN A 149 10.36 7.72 -11.64
CA GLN A 149 9.84 8.93 -10.98
C GLN A 149 10.34 9.07 -9.53
N VAL A 150 10.40 7.95 -8.77
CA VAL A 150 10.95 7.96 -7.41
C VAL A 150 12.43 8.29 -7.43
N LYS A 151 13.22 7.69 -8.34
CA LYS A 151 14.65 8.01 -8.49
C LYS A 151 14.89 9.48 -8.79
N ASP A 152 14.11 10.08 -9.69
CA ASP A 152 14.22 11.50 -10.01
C ASP A 152 13.97 12.38 -8.79
N THR A 153 12.94 12.03 -8.00
CA THR A 153 12.57 12.76 -6.79
C THR A 153 13.64 12.64 -5.69
N ILE A 154 14.26 11.46 -5.55
CA ILE A 154 15.16 11.15 -4.42
C ILE A 154 16.65 11.40 -4.76
N SER A 155 16.98 11.65 -6.04
CA SER A 155 18.35 11.90 -6.50
C SER A 155 19.10 12.98 -5.72
N PRO A 156 18.51 14.14 -5.38
CA PRO A 156 19.21 15.16 -4.59
C PRO A 156 19.60 14.62 -3.19
N LEU A 157 18.73 13.86 -2.56
CA LEU A 157 19.02 13.23 -1.28
C LEU A 157 20.13 12.18 -1.40
N ALA A 158 20.06 11.30 -2.41
CA ALA A 158 21.09 10.29 -2.64
C ALA A 158 22.47 10.93 -2.87
N LEU A 159 22.54 12.03 -3.64
CA LEU A 159 23.77 12.79 -3.85
C LEU A 159 24.31 13.38 -2.55
N SER A 160 23.46 13.98 -1.70
CA SER A 160 23.88 14.57 -0.43
C SER A 160 24.46 13.52 0.54
N TYR A 161 23.93 12.29 0.50
CA TYR A 161 24.43 11.15 1.28
C TYR A 161 25.54 10.35 0.57
N LYS A 162 25.95 10.73 -0.67
CA LYS A 162 26.91 9.99 -1.50
C LYS A 162 26.50 8.52 -1.72
N VAL A 163 25.22 8.28 -1.96
CA VAL A 163 24.64 6.96 -2.21
C VAL A 163 24.47 6.76 -3.71
N GLU A 164 24.98 5.65 -4.22
CA GLU A 164 24.74 5.18 -5.58
C GLU A 164 23.46 4.33 -5.61
N ILE A 165 22.54 4.60 -6.56
CA ILE A 165 21.32 3.81 -6.75
C ILE A 165 21.47 2.97 -8.01
N LYS A 166 21.43 1.63 -7.86
CA LYS A 166 21.46 0.66 -8.97
C LYS A 166 20.14 -0.08 -9.10
N GLN A 167 19.59 -0.12 -10.29
CA GLN A 167 18.43 -0.92 -10.63
C GLN A 167 18.84 -2.04 -11.58
N ASN A 168 18.55 -3.30 -11.21
CA ASN A 168 18.97 -4.50 -11.93
C ASN A 168 17.80 -5.19 -12.65
N SER A 169 16.84 -4.45 -13.19
CA SER A 169 15.75 -5.03 -13.98
C SER A 169 15.47 -4.15 -15.20
N THR A 170 15.35 -4.81 -16.36
CA THR A 170 14.94 -4.21 -17.63
C THR A 170 13.55 -4.66 -18.09
N ASP A 171 13.00 -5.72 -17.47
CA ASP A 171 11.68 -6.27 -17.83
C ASP A 171 10.56 -5.37 -17.33
N SER A 172 9.47 -5.29 -18.11
CA SER A 172 8.27 -4.54 -17.73
C SER A 172 7.40 -5.37 -16.79
N PHE A 173 7.14 -4.86 -15.59
CA PHE A 173 6.28 -5.49 -14.59
C PHE A 173 5.09 -4.58 -14.29
N TYR A 174 3.90 -5.18 -14.19
CA TYR A 174 2.66 -4.45 -14.00
C TYR A 174 1.89 -4.97 -12.79
N ILE A 175 1.35 -4.04 -12.00
CA ILE A 175 0.42 -4.31 -10.89
C ILE A 175 -0.86 -3.48 -11.07
N ASN A 176 -1.93 -3.84 -10.35
CA ASN A 176 -3.16 -3.05 -10.32
C ASN A 176 -3.26 -2.31 -8.99
N GLY A 177 -3.33 -0.98 -9.02
CA GLY A 177 -3.37 -0.18 -7.79
C GLY A 177 -3.53 1.31 -8.03
N ASP A 178 -3.22 2.09 -7.01
CA ASP A 178 -3.11 3.55 -7.06
C ASP A 178 -1.65 3.93 -7.29
N PRO A 179 -1.30 4.58 -8.42
CA PRO A 179 0.08 4.95 -8.75
C PRO A 179 0.74 5.85 -7.71
N GLU A 180 -0.01 6.84 -7.19
CA GLU A 180 0.54 7.80 -6.22
C GLU A 180 0.81 7.14 -4.86
N LYS A 181 -0.06 6.24 -4.41
CA LYS A 181 0.19 5.45 -3.21
C LYS A 181 1.39 4.53 -3.38
N PHE A 182 1.49 3.85 -4.52
CA PHE A 182 2.62 2.95 -4.78
C PHE A 182 3.94 3.72 -4.85
N LYS A 183 3.94 4.89 -5.50
CA LYS A 183 5.07 5.83 -5.50
C LYS A 183 5.46 6.25 -4.09
N LEU A 184 4.48 6.62 -3.25
CA LEU A 184 4.72 6.97 -1.85
C LEU A 184 5.35 5.82 -1.05
N CYS A 185 4.86 4.58 -1.25
CA CYS A 185 5.42 3.39 -0.62
C CYS A 185 6.91 3.21 -0.96
N LEU A 186 7.25 3.22 -2.25
CA LEU A 186 8.63 3.06 -2.72
C LEU A 186 9.52 4.21 -2.23
N ASN A 187 9.02 5.45 -2.27
CA ASN A 187 9.75 6.61 -1.79
C ASN A 187 10.12 6.47 -0.31
N ASN A 188 9.18 6.07 0.54
CA ASN A 188 9.43 5.87 1.97
C ASN A 188 10.50 4.80 2.25
N ILE A 189 10.46 3.67 1.53
CA ILE A 189 11.44 2.59 1.74
C ILE A 189 12.82 2.98 1.21
N ILE A 190 12.89 3.58 0.02
CA ILE A 190 14.15 3.99 -0.61
C ILE A 190 14.81 5.11 0.20
N GLN A 191 14.03 6.10 0.65
CA GLN A 191 14.53 7.18 1.50
C GLN A 191 15.12 6.64 2.79
N ASN A 192 14.44 5.73 3.49
CA ASN A 192 14.97 5.08 4.68
C ASN A 192 16.32 4.38 4.44
N GLY A 193 16.45 3.68 3.31
CA GLY A 193 17.71 3.04 2.91
C GLY A 193 18.83 4.05 2.70
N ILE A 194 18.55 5.19 2.04
CA ILE A 194 19.55 6.26 1.83
C ILE A 194 19.96 6.88 3.16
N GLU A 195 19.01 7.21 4.04
CA GLU A 195 19.27 7.80 5.35
C GLU A 195 20.06 6.87 6.29
N ALA A 196 19.97 5.55 6.09
CA ALA A 196 20.77 4.57 6.82
C ALA A 196 22.25 4.55 6.37
N MET A 197 22.59 5.19 5.24
CA MET A 197 23.92 5.20 4.63
C MET A 197 24.62 6.58 4.78
N LYS A 198 24.76 7.09 6.00
CA LYS A 198 25.30 8.43 6.31
C LYS A 198 26.69 8.71 5.71
N ASN A 199 27.48 7.67 5.47
CA ASN A 199 28.86 7.81 4.95
C ASN A 199 28.98 7.38 3.47
N GLY A 200 27.87 7.36 2.76
CA GLY A 200 27.78 6.82 1.40
C GLY A 200 27.51 5.32 1.38
N GLY A 201 27.19 4.79 0.23
CA GLY A 201 26.90 3.38 0.04
C GLY A 201 26.23 3.05 -1.27
N LEU A 202 25.69 1.83 -1.35
CA LEU A 202 25.02 1.32 -2.53
C LEU A 202 23.60 0.89 -2.16
N LEU A 203 22.60 1.44 -2.86
CA LEU A 203 21.21 1.01 -2.81
C LEU A 203 20.89 0.24 -4.09
N GLN A 204 20.53 -1.03 -3.94
CA GLN A 204 20.19 -1.89 -5.07
C GLN A 204 18.69 -2.15 -5.11
N ILE A 205 18.09 -2.07 -6.32
CA ILE A 205 16.68 -2.38 -6.54
C ILE A 205 16.61 -3.51 -7.57
N ASN A 206 16.11 -4.66 -7.13
CA ASN A 206 15.94 -5.85 -7.96
C ASN A 206 14.45 -6.14 -8.12
N ILE A 207 14.00 -6.44 -9.33
CA ILE A 207 12.60 -6.81 -9.60
C ILE A 207 12.61 -8.14 -10.32
N GLN A 208 11.76 -9.07 -9.85
CA GLN A 208 11.60 -10.39 -10.48
C GLN A 208 10.16 -10.88 -10.33
N LYS A 209 9.75 -11.76 -11.23
CA LYS A 209 8.46 -12.45 -11.13
C LYS A 209 8.68 -13.87 -10.65
N VAL A 210 8.07 -14.23 -9.53
CA VAL A 210 8.21 -15.55 -8.90
C VAL A 210 6.83 -16.10 -8.56
N LYS A 211 6.44 -17.24 -9.13
CA LYS A 211 5.20 -18.00 -8.82
C LYS A 211 3.92 -17.15 -8.84
N GLY A 212 3.81 -16.19 -9.78
CA GLY A 212 2.62 -15.34 -9.91
C GLY A 212 2.65 -14.07 -9.05
N ASN A 213 3.72 -13.85 -8.29
CA ASN A 213 3.97 -12.61 -7.57
C ASN A 213 5.12 -11.82 -8.20
N ILE A 214 5.06 -10.51 -8.10
CA ILE A 214 6.18 -9.63 -8.38
C ILE A 214 6.90 -9.38 -7.06
N ILE A 215 8.19 -9.64 -7.03
CA ILE A 215 9.06 -9.39 -5.89
C ILE A 215 9.94 -8.17 -6.21
N ILE A 216 9.92 -7.18 -5.33
CA ILE A 216 10.77 -5.99 -5.42
C ILE A 216 11.67 -5.99 -4.18
N ASP A 217 12.96 -6.23 -4.39
CA ASP A 217 13.97 -6.18 -3.34
C ASP A 217 14.66 -4.81 -3.37
N ILE A 218 14.62 -4.10 -2.25
CA ILE A 218 15.34 -2.86 -2.02
C ILE A 218 16.37 -3.13 -0.94
N ILE A 219 17.65 -3.06 -1.33
CA ILE A 219 18.79 -3.49 -0.51
C ILE A 219 19.71 -2.31 -0.31
N ASP A 220 19.90 -1.89 0.93
CA ASP A 220 20.89 -0.88 1.32
C ASP A 220 22.11 -1.51 1.98
N SER A 221 23.25 -0.85 1.88
CA SER A 221 24.50 -1.20 2.56
C SER A 221 24.74 -0.35 3.82
N GLY A 222 23.66 0.06 4.47
CA GLY A 222 23.70 0.99 5.61
C GLY A 222 24.04 0.33 6.93
N ILE A 223 23.68 1.03 8.02
CA ILE A 223 23.97 0.59 9.39
C ILE A 223 23.25 -0.68 9.83
N GLY A 224 22.22 -1.10 9.10
CA GLY A 224 21.39 -2.24 9.46
C GLY A 224 20.60 -2.07 10.77
N MET A 225 19.91 -3.14 11.15
CA MET A 225 19.02 -3.16 12.32
C MET A 225 19.21 -4.42 13.15
N SER A 226 19.03 -4.30 14.47
CA SER A 226 18.92 -5.43 15.38
C SER A 226 17.55 -6.14 15.24
N SER A 227 17.45 -7.39 15.69
CA SER A 227 16.18 -8.13 15.68
C SER A 227 15.06 -7.43 16.49
N GLN A 228 15.42 -6.65 17.52
CA GLN A 228 14.44 -5.86 18.28
C GLN A 228 13.92 -4.67 17.48
N GLN A 229 14.78 -4.01 16.70
CA GLN A 229 14.41 -2.90 15.83
C GLN A 229 13.52 -3.37 14.67
N ILE A 230 13.85 -4.51 14.04
CA ILE A 230 13.04 -5.10 12.96
C ILE A 230 11.60 -5.36 13.44
N LYS A 231 11.41 -5.92 14.64
CA LYS A 231 10.06 -6.15 15.20
C LYS A 231 9.25 -4.89 15.45
N ARG A 232 9.89 -3.74 15.55
CA ARG A 232 9.26 -2.46 15.89
C ARG A 232 9.14 -1.49 14.71
N ILE A 233 9.88 -1.72 13.62
CA ILE A 233 9.97 -0.75 12.52
C ILE A 233 8.62 -0.48 11.81
N ALA A 234 7.69 -1.44 11.87
CA ALA A 234 6.33 -1.29 11.36
C ALA A 234 5.36 -0.63 12.34
N LEU A 235 5.79 -0.39 13.60
CA LEU A 235 4.97 0.30 14.58
C LEU A 235 4.98 1.82 14.32
N PRO A 236 3.85 2.50 14.53
CA PRO A 236 3.78 3.95 14.41
C PRO A 236 4.83 4.63 15.31
N PHE A 237 5.39 5.74 14.83
CA PHE A 237 6.39 6.57 15.56
C PHE A 237 7.69 5.88 15.95
N TYR A 238 7.92 4.66 15.50
CA TYR A 238 9.19 4.04 15.72
C TYR A 238 10.18 4.52 14.65
N SER A 239 11.14 5.34 15.06
CA SER A 239 12.25 5.78 14.22
C SER A 239 13.59 5.44 14.88
N THR A 240 14.57 5.09 14.07
CA THR A 240 15.97 4.93 14.49
C THR A 240 16.78 6.20 14.28
N THR A 241 16.20 7.22 13.63
CA THR A 241 16.82 8.52 13.37
C THR A 241 16.12 9.61 14.18
N GLU A 242 16.89 10.61 14.68
CA GLU A 242 16.37 11.71 15.50
C GLU A 242 15.34 12.59 14.74
N LYS A 243 15.43 12.64 13.41
CA LYS A 243 14.54 13.44 12.54
C LYS A 243 13.44 12.62 11.86
N GLY A 244 13.43 11.30 12.06
CA GLY A 244 12.45 10.43 11.41
C GLY A 244 11.10 10.45 12.12
N THR A 245 10.02 10.64 11.38
CA THR A 245 8.64 10.60 11.89
C THR A 245 8.19 9.21 12.35
N GLY A 246 8.90 8.15 11.94
CA GLY A 246 8.50 6.78 12.23
C GLY A 246 7.20 6.34 11.55
N LEU A 247 6.64 7.13 10.63
CA LEU A 247 5.41 6.83 9.90
C LEU A 247 5.68 6.18 8.53
N GLY A 248 6.83 6.43 7.92
CA GLY A 248 7.10 6.03 6.54
C GLY A 248 7.00 4.53 6.31
N THR A 249 7.59 3.72 7.18
CA THR A 249 7.54 2.25 7.06
C THR A 249 6.12 1.73 7.30
N MET A 250 5.38 2.26 8.29
CA MET A 250 3.99 1.90 8.55
C MET A 250 3.10 2.20 7.34
N ILE A 251 3.29 3.35 6.69
CA ILE A 251 2.56 3.74 5.46
C ILE A 251 2.87 2.75 4.34
N ALA A 252 4.14 2.39 4.15
CA ALA A 252 4.53 1.41 3.15
C ALA A 252 3.83 0.06 3.38
N TYR A 253 3.82 -0.47 4.61
CA TYR A 253 3.07 -1.69 4.96
C TYR A 253 1.58 -1.56 4.67
N SER A 254 0.94 -0.43 5.03
CA SER A 254 -0.49 -0.21 4.77
C SER A 254 -0.81 -0.24 3.26
N ILE A 255 0.02 0.40 2.44
CA ILE A 255 -0.15 0.45 0.99
C ILE A 255 0.03 -0.93 0.36
N ILE A 256 1.05 -1.68 0.76
CA ILE A 256 1.30 -3.01 0.21
C ILE A 256 0.19 -3.99 0.60
N ARG A 257 -0.34 -3.91 1.81
CA ARG A 257 -1.53 -4.69 2.22
C ARG A 257 -2.78 -4.35 1.40
N GLU A 258 -2.97 -3.08 1.01
CA GLU A 258 -4.06 -2.68 0.11
C GLU A 258 -3.93 -3.33 -1.29
N LEU A 259 -2.70 -3.63 -1.72
CA LEU A 259 -2.39 -4.35 -2.95
C LEU A 259 -2.43 -5.89 -2.77
N ASN A 260 -2.88 -6.40 -1.62
CA ASN A 260 -2.84 -7.81 -1.21
C ASN A 260 -1.41 -8.39 -1.23
N GLY A 261 -0.42 -7.54 -1.05
CA GLY A 261 0.99 -7.90 -0.94
C GLY A 261 1.47 -8.02 0.50
N ASP A 262 2.74 -8.35 0.65
CA ASP A 262 3.44 -8.43 1.93
C ASP A 262 4.84 -7.82 1.85
N ILE A 263 5.41 -7.44 3.00
CA ILE A 263 6.78 -6.92 3.12
C ILE A 263 7.54 -7.78 4.11
N GLU A 264 8.64 -8.36 3.66
CA GLU A 264 9.61 -9.04 4.52
C GLU A 264 10.86 -8.16 4.69
N ILE A 265 11.44 -8.17 5.89
CA ILE A 265 12.64 -7.40 6.22
C ILE A 265 13.71 -8.33 6.74
N GLU A 266 14.86 -8.29 6.07
CA GLU A 266 16.10 -8.93 6.51
C GLU A 266 17.14 -7.86 6.80
N SER A 267 17.73 -7.84 8.00
CA SER A 267 18.72 -6.84 8.36
C SER A 267 19.68 -7.38 9.41
N GLU A 268 20.94 -6.95 9.32
CA GLU A 268 21.98 -7.23 10.29
C GLU A 268 22.80 -5.97 10.55
N LEU A 269 23.10 -5.69 11.81
CA LEU A 269 23.87 -4.50 12.19
C LEU A 269 25.23 -4.46 11.45
N GLY A 270 25.51 -3.34 10.81
CA GLY A 270 26.73 -3.11 10.03
C GLY A 270 26.75 -3.73 8.64
N LYS A 271 25.69 -4.45 8.21
CA LYS A 271 25.62 -5.08 6.88
C LYS A 271 24.55 -4.47 5.97
N GLY A 272 23.63 -3.69 6.55
CA GLY A 272 22.53 -3.08 5.82
C GLY A 272 21.19 -3.78 5.99
N THR A 273 20.22 -3.40 5.13
CA THR A 273 18.84 -3.92 5.18
C THR A 273 18.35 -4.30 3.80
N ARG A 274 17.57 -5.38 3.74
CA ARG A 274 16.78 -5.79 2.58
C ARG A 274 15.31 -5.70 2.93
N PHE A 275 14.58 -4.88 2.18
CA PHE A 275 13.12 -4.89 2.13
C PHE A 275 12.69 -5.69 0.91
N SER A 276 11.96 -6.77 1.11
CA SER A 276 11.40 -7.61 0.05
C SER A 276 9.89 -7.43 -0.01
N ILE A 277 9.41 -6.75 -1.05
CA ILE A 277 7.99 -6.46 -1.30
C ILE A 277 7.45 -7.51 -2.25
N SER A 278 6.43 -8.26 -1.84
CA SER A 278 5.75 -9.27 -2.66
C SER A 278 4.34 -8.80 -3.00
N ILE A 279 3.99 -8.70 -4.30
CA ILE A 279 2.67 -8.26 -4.77
C ILE A 279 2.13 -9.27 -5.78
N PRO A 280 0.87 -9.76 -5.64
CA PRO A 280 0.23 -10.61 -6.64
C PRO A 280 0.06 -9.86 -7.98
N CYS A 281 0.30 -10.56 -9.10
CA CYS A 281 0.16 -10.00 -10.46
C CYS A 281 -0.94 -10.70 -11.28
#